data_c412edab44349d7808e0c4d318226011
#
_entry.id   c412edab44349d7808e0c4d318226011
#
_cell.length_a   1.000
_cell.length_b   1.000
_cell.length_c   1.000
_cell.angle_alpha   90.00
_cell.angle_beta   90.00
_cell.angle_gamma   90.00
#
_symmetry.space_group_name_H-M   'P 1'
#
loop_
_entity.id
_entity.type
_entity.pdbx_description
1 polymer ?
#
loop_
_entity_poly.entity_id
_entity_poly.type
_entity_poly.pdbx_seq_one_letter_code
_entity_poly.pdbx_strand_id
1 'polypeptide(L)'
;MNYNSSDFAGGVPMNEPDAVRCCAPAASAYSDGISAGYLDNPCIPAGSHNRSHKVMEHRKLEIRKVIGREILDSRGNPTVEAQVMLKDGTVGMGKSPSGASTGAFEAVELRDMNLKRYGGKGTLKAVNHINVELNNSVLAMDSSETYSVDKAMIDEDKTHDKARLGANSILAV
;
A
#
# COMPACT_ATOMS: atom_id res chain seq x y z
N MET A 1 -14.85 4.04 -43.99
CA MET A 1 -16.09 3.63 -43.32
C MET A 1 -16.20 4.44 -42.04
N ASN A 2 -17.11 5.44 -42.10
CA ASN A 2 -17.37 6.37 -40.99
C ASN A 2 -18.29 5.69 -39.99
N TYR A 3 -17.95 5.66 -38.72
CA TYR A 3 -18.90 5.41 -37.64
C TYR A 3 -19.09 6.70 -36.84
N ASN A 4 -20.35 7.16 -36.91
CA ASN A 4 -20.84 8.36 -36.27
C ASN A 4 -21.20 8.07 -34.83
N SER A 5 -20.72 8.90 -33.90
CA SER A 5 -21.11 8.89 -32.50
C SER A 5 -22.27 9.87 -32.28
N SER A 6 -23.38 9.35 -31.86
CA SER A 6 -24.42 10.10 -31.13
C SER A 6 -25.37 9.09 -30.49
N ASP A 7 -25.77 9.40 -29.25
CA ASP A 7 -26.82 8.81 -28.42
C ASP A 7 -26.35 7.89 -27.29
N PHE A 8 -26.11 8.50 -26.16
CA PHE A 8 -26.64 8.01 -24.89
C PHE A 8 -26.65 9.15 -23.86
N ALA A 9 -27.70 9.95 -23.91
CA ALA A 9 -28.12 10.78 -22.78
C ALA A 9 -29.15 9.98 -21.98
N GLY A 10 -28.84 9.61 -20.76
CA GLY A 10 -29.73 8.94 -19.83
C GLY A 10 -29.29 9.21 -18.42
N GLY A 11 -29.58 10.39 -17.89
CA GLY A 11 -29.38 10.72 -16.49
C GLY A 11 -30.35 9.94 -15.61
N VAL A 12 -29.84 9.20 -14.65
CA VAL A 12 -30.60 8.59 -13.55
C VAL A 12 -30.57 9.57 -12.38
N PRO A 13 -31.71 10.01 -11.85
CA PRO A 13 -31.73 10.87 -10.67
C PRO A 13 -31.31 10.09 -9.42
N MET A 14 -30.40 10.65 -8.66
CA MET A 14 -30.04 10.18 -7.32
C MET A 14 -31.21 10.41 -6.38
N ASN A 15 -31.81 9.34 -5.89
CA ASN A 15 -32.82 9.38 -4.85
C ASN A 15 -32.14 9.41 -3.47
N GLU A 16 -32.75 10.18 -2.58
CA GLU A 16 -32.35 10.39 -1.19
C GLU A 16 -32.28 9.11 -0.36
N PRO A 17 -31.53 9.12 0.79
CA PRO A 17 -31.29 7.93 1.59
C PRO A 17 -32.57 7.49 2.34
N ASP A 18 -32.93 6.25 2.13
CA ASP A 18 -34.01 5.58 2.86
C ASP A 18 -33.74 5.51 4.36
N ALA A 19 -34.67 6.08 5.10
CA ALA A 19 -34.74 5.98 6.55
C ALA A 19 -34.84 4.51 6.97
N VAL A 20 -33.93 4.08 7.82
CA VAL A 20 -33.93 2.78 8.48
C VAL A 20 -35.20 2.63 9.30
N ARG A 21 -36.17 1.87 8.80
CA ARG A 21 -37.34 1.43 9.58
C ARG A 21 -36.89 0.37 10.59
N CYS A 22 -37.00 0.71 11.86
CA CYS A 22 -36.92 -0.27 12.94
C CYS A 22 -38.03 -1.30 12.78
N CYS A 23 -37.67 -2.55 12.57
CA CYS A 23 -38.60 -3.68 12.54
C CYS A 23 -39.21 -3.89 13.93
N ALA A 24 -40.54 -3.74 14.01
CA ALA A 24 -41.33 -4.28 15.11
C ALA A 24 -41.50 -5.81 14.89
N PRO A 25 -41.37 -6.65 15.91
CA PRO A 25 -41.64 -8.09 15.76
C PRO A 25 -43.15 -8.32 15.70
N ALA A 26 -43.57 -9.10 14.69
CA ALA A 26 -44.94 -9.57 14.58
C ALA A 26 -45.28 -10.51 15.74
N ALA A 27 -46.36 -10.21 16.43
CA ALA A 27 -46.94 -11.08 17.42
C ALA A 27 -47.60 -12.26 16.70
N SER A 28 -47.13 -13.51 16.92
CA SER A 28 -47.90 -14.71 16.69
C SER A 28 -48.16 -15.38 18.03
N ALA A 29 -49.42 -15.63 18.28
CA ALA A 29 -49.95 -16.21 19.50
C ALA A 29 -49.38 -17.61 19.79
N TYR A 30 -48.91 -17.79 21.00
CA TYR A 30 -48.81 -19.12 21.62
C TYR A 30 -49.42 -19.02 23.04
N SER A 31 -50.56 -19.68 23.22
CA SER A 31 -51.23 -19.88 24.50
C SER A 31 -50.47 -20.97 25.25
N ASP A 32 -49.95 -20.72 26.42
CA ASP A 32 -50.09 -21.58 27.60
C ASP A 32 -49.35 -20.94 28.79
N GLY A 33 -50.07 -20.91 29.87
CA GLY A 33 -49.75 -20.16 31.07
C GLY A 33 -48.50 -20.60 31.84
N ILE A 34 -47.69 -19.62 32.18
CA ILE A 34 -46.86 -19.63 33.40
C ILE A 34 -46.76 -18.17 33.85
N SER A 35 -47.27 -17.88 35.03
CA SER A 35 -47.09 -16.62 35.72
C SER A 35 -45.66 -16.47 36.23
N ALA A 36 -44.88 -15.61 35.59
CA ALA A 36 -43.60 -15.14 36.16
C ALA A 36 -43.61 -13.60 36.11
N GLY A 37 -43.49 -13.00 37.28
CA GLY A 37 -43.43 -11.53 37.45
C GLY A 37 -42.36 -10.93 36.58
N TYR A 38 -42.78 -10.11 35.67
CA TYR A 38 -41.89 -9.30 34.85
C TYR A 38 -41.53 -8.06 35.65
N LEU A 39 -40.32 -8.02 36.15
CA LEU A 39 -39.74 -6.84 36.78
C LEU A 39 -39.72 -5.71 35.75
N ASP A 40 -40.36 -4.59 36.11
CA ASP A 40 -40.32 -3.35 35.36
C ASP A 40 -38.86 -2.91 35.16
N ASN A 41 -38.34 -3.13 33.99
CA ASN A 41 -37.05 -2.56 33.60
C ASN A 41 -37.32 -1.12 33.19
N PRO A 42 -36.86 -0.10 33.94
CA PRO A 42 -37.04 1.28 33.52
C PRO A 42 -36.29 1.50 32.20
N CYS A 43 -37.02 2.00 31.18
CA CYS A 43 -36.39 2.49 29.95
C CYS A 43 -35.23 3.43 30.30
N ILE A 44 -34.01 2.98 30.06
CA ILE A 44 -32.84 3.82 30.17
C ILE A 44 -33.01 4.91 29.11
N PRO A 45 -33.11 6.21 29.46
CA PRO A 45 -33.18 7.25 28.47
C PRO A 45 -31.93 7.15 27.60
N ALA A 46 -32.10 7.16 26.28
CA ALA A 46 -31.01 7.20 25.31
C ALA A 46 -30.15 8.43 25.64
N GLY A 47 -29.14 8.21 26.48
CA GLY A 47 -28.12 9.21 26.75
C GLY A 47 -27.49 9.55 25.41
N SER A 48 -27.51 10.82 25.05
CA SER A 48 -26.82 11.36 23.90
C SER A 48 -25.35 10.99 24.02
N HIS A 49 -24.99 9.84 23.43
CA HIS A 49 -23.58 9.49 23.21
C HIS A 49 -23.07 10.47 22.15
N ASN A 50 -22.70 11.65 22.62
CA ASN A 50 -21.87 12.55 21.86
C ASN A 50 -20.49 11.86 21.71
N ARG A 51 -20.44 10.84 20.85
CA ARG A 51 -19.18 10.36 20.33
C ARG A 51 -18.65 11.50 19.47
N SER A 52 -17.88 12.37 20.10
CA SER A 52 -16.96 13.21 19.35
C SER A 52 -16.16 12.26 18.47
N HIS A 53 -16.51 12.17 17.19
CA HIS A 53 -15.63 11.57 16.19
C HIS A 53 -14.38 12.44 16.23
N LYS A 54 -13.42 12.04 17.07
CA LYS A 54 -12.05 12.56 17.00
C LYS A 54 -11.61 12.22 15.59
N VAL A 55 -11.66 13.20 14.69
CA VAL A 55 -11.08 13.08 13.36
C VAL A 55 -9.65 12.65 13.63
N MET A 56 -9.31 11.41 13.24
CA MET A 56 -7.92 10.95 13.32
C MET A 56 -7.16 11.85 12.39
N GLU A 57 -6.44 12.80 12.97
CA GLU A 57 -5.52 13.67 12.24
C GLU A 57 -4.51 12.75 11.56
N HIS A 58 -4.53 12.73 10.22
CA HIS A 58 -3.67 11.87 9.42
C HIS A 58 -2.23 12.33 9.66
N ARG A 59 -1.52 11.61 10.53
CA ARG A 59 -0.12 11.93 10.83
C ARG A 59 0.72 11.54 9.63
N LYS A 60 1.30 12.53 8.96
CA LYS A 60 2.21 12.29 7.85
C LYS A 60 3.45 11.53 8.32
N LEU A 61 3.71 10.40 7.70
CA LEU A 61 4.87 9.55 7.95
C LEU A 61 5.96 9.85 6.91
N GLU A 62 6.55 11.05 7.00
CA GLU A 62 7.49 11.53 6.00
C GLU A 62 8.80 10.72 5.99
N ILE A 63 9.21 10.31 4.78
CA ILE A 63 10.49 9.64 4.54
C ILE A 63 11.62 10.65 4.75
N ARG A 64 12.52 10.32 5.66
CA ARG A 64 13.70 11.13 5.99
C ARG A 64 14.91 10.72 5.16
N LYS A 65 15.10 9.41 4.94
CA LYS A 65 16.27 8.87 4.27
C LYS A 65 16.04 7.44 3.82
N VAL A 66 16.62 7.07 2.70
CA VAL A 66 16.74 5.69 2.24
C VAL A 66 18.23 5.31 2.17
N ILE A 67 18.57 4.13 2.68
CA ILE A 67 19.95 3.59 2.68
C ILE A 67 19.90 2.19 2.08
N GLY A 68 20.56 2.02 0.92
CA GLY A 68 20.77 0.72 0.29
C GLY A 68 22.08 0.10 0.73
N ARG A 69 22.08 -1.23 0.78
CA ARG A 69 23.31 -2.03 1.00
C ARG A 69 23.24 -3.35 0.25
N GLU A 70 24.41 -3.88 -0.10
CA GLU A 70 24.51 -5.22 -0.65
C GLU A 70 24.55 -6.22 0.48
N ILE A 71 23.73 -7.28 0.37
CA ILE A 71 23.71 -8.41 1.29
C ILE A 71 23.86 -9.72 0.50
N LEU A 72 23.99 -10.84 1.17
CA LEU A 72 24.04 -12.17 0.53
C LEU A 72 22.72 -12.90 0.77
N ASP A 73 22.21 -13.56 -0.25
CA ASP A 73 21.06 -14.47 -0.15
C ASP A 73 21.48 -15.81 0.50
N SER A 74 20.52 -16.71 0.72
CA SER A 74 20.77 -18.04 1.30
C SER A 74 21.68 -18.93 0.47
N ARG A 75 21.90 -18.59 -0.81
CA ARG A 75 22.78 -19.29 -1.75
C ARG A 75 24.17 -18.63 -1.87
N GLY A 76 24.40 -17.55 -1.13
CA GLY A 76 25.64 -16.78 -1.18
C GLY A 76 25.74 -15.84 -2.38
N ASN A 77 24.65 -15.58 -3.11
CA ASN A 77 24.65 -14.59 -4.18
C ASN A 77 24.34 -13.20 -3.63
N PRO A 78 24.99 -12.14 -4.16
CA PRO A 78 24.68 -10.78 -3.79
C PRO A 78 23.23 -10.42 -4.14
N THR A 79 22.56 -9.73 -3.21
CA THR A 79 21.26 -9.11 -3.42
C THR A 79 21.22 -7.76 -2.71
N VAL A 80 20.10 -7.05 -2.82
CA VAL A 80 19.94 -5.68 -2.35
C VAL A 80 19.02 -5.63 -1.15
N GLU A 81 19.40 -4.88 -0.13
CA GLU A 81 18.58 -4.48 1.00
C GLU A 81 18.47 -2.96 1.03
N ALA A 82 17.29 -2.43 1.22
CA ALA A 82 17.07 -1.02 1.51
C ALA A 82 16.49 -0.83 2.91
N GLN A 83 16.91 0.23 3.56
CA GLN A 83 16.39 0.68 4.83
C GLN A 83 15.76 2.06 4.65
N VAL A 84 14.47 2.18 4.90
CA VAL A 84 13.73 3.45 4.84
C VAL A 84 13.55 3.97 6.26
N MET A 85 14.00 5.20 6.50
CA MET A 85 13.90 5.88 7.79
C MET A 85 12.89 7.01 7.70
N LEU A 86 11.92 7.05 8.59
CA LEU A 86 10.93 8.11 8.69
C LEU A 86 11.39 9.23 9.65
N LYS A 87 10.75 10.39 9.56
CA LYS A 87 11.06 11.53 10.45
C LYS A 87 10.78 11.25 11.92
N ASP A 88 9.81 10.40 12.22
CA ASP A 88 9.46 10.01 13.59
C ASP A 88 10.42 8.98 14.21
N GLY A 89 11.41 8.52 13.44
CA GLY A 89 12.39 7.51 13.85
C GLY A 89 12.00 6.08 13.51
N THR A 90 10.81 5.84 12.94
CA THR A 90 10.42 4.53 12.44
C THR A 90 11.34 4.09 11.30
N VAL A 91 11.68 2.81 11.28
CA VAL A 91 12.57 2.22 10.28
C VAL A 91 11.91 0.98 9.69
N GLY A 92 11.78 0.97 8.36
CA GLY A 92 11.40 -0.21 7.58
C GLY A 92 12.60 -0.80 6.84
N MET A 93 12.59 -2.10 6.57
CA MET A 93 13.61 -2.77 5.76
C MET A 93 12.97 -3.65 4.70
N GLY A 94 13.38 -3.45 3.45
CA GLY A 94 13.01 -4.27 2.32
C GLY A 94 14.22 -4.99 1.74
N LYS A 95 14.00 -6.18 1.17
CA LYS A 95 15.04 -6.98 0.52
C LYS A 95 14.50 -7.46 -0.82
N SER A 96 15.27 -7.25 -1.88
CA SER A 96 14.90 -7.74 -3.20
C SER A 96 15.57 -9.09 -3.44
N PRO A 97 14.82 -10.20 -3.49
CA PRO A 97 15.39 -11.50 -3.80
C PRO A 97 15.89 -11.55 -5.24
N SER A 98 16.95 -12.31 -5.48
CA SER A 98 17.41 -12.59 -6.83
C SER A 98 16.44 -13.51 -7.56
N GLY A 99 16.00 -13.11 -8.77
CA GLY A 99 15.17 -13.95 -9.63
C GLY A 99 15.89 -15.22 -10.04
N ALA A 100 15.17 -16.36 -10.01
CA ALA A 100 15.72 -17.65 -10.44
C ALA A 100 15.55 -17.87 -11.97
N SER A 101 14.58 -17.21 -12.58
CA SER A 101 14.28 -17.26 -14.02
C SER A 101 14.23 -15.85 -14.58
N THR A 102 14.58 -15.70 -15.85
CA THR A 102 14.45 -14.44 -16.58
C THR A 102 13.51 -14.67 -17.76
N GLY A 103 12.31 -14.11 -17.68
CA GLY A 103 11.36 -14.06 -18.79
C GLY A 103 11.62 -12.86 -19.70
N ALA A 104 11.24 -12.97 -20.97
CA ALA A 104 11.43 -11.88 -21.94
C ALA A 104 10.66 -10.59 -21.60
N PHE A 105 9.69 -10.66 -20.69
CA PHE A 105 8.84 -9.54 -20.26
C PHE A 105 9.04 -9.16 -18.79
N GLU A 106 10.04 -9.73 -18.12
CA GLU A 106 10.36 -9.41 -16.74
C GLU A 106 11.20 -8.13 -16.66
N ALA A 107 11.04 -7.39 -15.56
CA ALA A 107 11.86 -6.24 -15.29
C ALA A 107 13.32 -6.63 -15.02
N VAL A 108 14.24 -5.77 -15.42
CA VAL A 108 15.69 -6.06 -15.40
C VAL A 108 16.23 -6.01 -13.99
N GLU A 109 16.81 -7.11 -13.54
CA GLU A 109 17.64 -7.15 -12.33
C GLU A 109 19.04 -6.59 -12.64
N LEU A 110 19.36 -5.43 -12.07
CA LEU A 110 20.64 -4.76 -12.36
C LEU A 110 21.80 -5.47 -11.64
N ARG A 111 22.79 -5.89 -12.42
CA ARG A 111 24.03 -6.52 -11.98
C ARG A 111 25.25 -5.71 -12.40
N ASP A 112 26.33 -5.77 -11.61
CA ASP A 112 27.56 -5.01 -11.86
C ASP A 112 28.33 -5.50 -13.08
N MET A 113 28.19 -6.78 -13.44
CA MET A 113 28.90 -7.45 -14.55
C MET A 113 30.44 -7.47 -14.37
N ASN A 114 30.91 -7.20 -13.15
CA ASN A 114 32.33 -7.24 -12.83
C ASN A 114 32.74 -8.67 -12.43
N LEU A 115 33.38 -9.39 -13.33
CA LEU A 115 33.77 -10.78 -13.13
C LEU A 115 34.71 -11.01 -11.93
N LYS A 116 35.47 -9.98 -11.51
CA LYS A 116 36.36 -10.06 -10.34
C LYS A 116 35.60 -10.09 -9.01
N ARG A 117 34.29 -9.79 -9.03
CA ARG A 117 33.46 -9.73 -7.84
C ARG A 117 32.21 -10.58 -8.04
N TYR A 118 32.07 -11.64 -7.27
CA TYR A 118 30.96 -12.59 -7.32
C TYR A 118 30.68 -13.15 -8.73
N GLY A 119 31.71 -13.30 -9.59
CA GLY A 119 31.51 -13.75 -10.96
C GLY A 119 30.60 -12.86 -11.82
N GLY A 120 30.57 -11.56 -11.57
CA GLY A 120 29.72 -10.60 -12.27
C GLY A 120 28.36 -10.33 -11.63
N LYS A 121 28.00 -11.07 -10.56
CA LYS A 121 26.67 -10.99 -9.91
C LYS A 121 26.56 -9.89 -8.86
N GLY A 122 27.60 -9.05 -8.65
CA GLY A 122 27.55 -7.93 -7.71
C GLY A 122 26.38 -6.98 -7.97
N THR A 123 25.94 -6.25 -6.94
CA THR A 123 24.77 -5.34 -7.00
C THR A 123 25.10 -3.93 -6.51
N LEU A 124 26.38 -3.53 -6.52
CA LEU A 124 26.78 -2.19 -6.05
C LEU A 124 26.19 -1.05 -6.89
N LYS A 125 25.96 -1.25 -8.18
CA LYS A 125 25.28 -0.26 -9.03
C LYS A 125 23.85 0.00 -8.53
N ALA A 126 23.09 -1.08 -8.27
CA ALA A 126 21.73 -0.98 -7.73
C ALA A 126 21.73 -0.31 -6.33
N VAL A 127 22.69 -0.66 -5.48
CA VAL A 127 22.88 -0.02 -4.16
C VAL A 127 23.15 1.49 -4.32
N ASN A 128 23.99 1.88 -5.29
CA ASN A 128 24.26 3.29 -5.54
C ASN A 128 22.99 4.03 -6.00
N HIS A 129 22.18 3.44 -6.86
CA HIS A 129 20.90 4.02 -7.30
C HIS A 129 19.92 4.19 -6.13
N ILE A 130 19.88 3.27 -5.17
CA ILE A 130 19.09 3.43 -3.94
C ILE A 130 19.58 4.63 -3.13
N ASN A 131 20.90 4.73 -2.93
CA ASN A 131 21.47 5.76 -2.07
C ASN A 131 21.43 7.18 -2.67
N VAL A 132 21.34 7.32 -3.98
CA VAL A 132 21.36 8.59 -4.67
C VAL A 132 20.01 8.90 -5.30
N GLU A 133 19.65 8.20 -6.38
CA GLU A 133 18.48 8.55 -7.19
C GLU A 133 17.15 8.25 -6.45
N LEU A 134 16.99 7.03 -5.96
CA LEU A 134 15.74 6.65 -5.27
C LEU A 134 15.59 7.39 -3.93
N ASN A 135 16.66 7.55 -3.17
CA ASN A 135 16.62 8.36 -1.96
C ASN A 135 16.12 9.78 -2.23
N ASN A 136 16.60 10.42 -3.32
CA ASN A 136 16.19 11.78 -3.66
C ASN A 136 14.74 11.83 -4.18
N SER A 137 14.30 10.84 -4.94
CA SER A 137 12.95 10.82 -5.53
C SER A 137 11.84 10.65 -4.48
N VAL A 138 12.10 9.90 -3.38
CA VAL A 138 11.10 9.65 -2.34
C VAL A 138 11.27 10.52 -1.08
N LEU A 139 12.32 11.36 -1.03
CA LEU A 139 12.61 12.21 0.13
C LEU A 139 11.42 13.12 0.46
N ALA A 140 11.05 13.19 1.74
CA ALA A 140 9.93 13.98 2.29
C ALA A 140 8.53 13.56 1.78
N MET A 141 8.39 12.46 1.03
CA MET A 141 7.09 11.89 0.69
C MET A 141 6.48 11.23 1.92
N ASP A 142 5.16 11.14 1.95
CA ASP A 142 4.43 10.41 2.97
C ASP A 142 4.46 8.91 2.65
N SER A 143 5.09 8.10 3.51
CA SER A 143 5.21 6.65 3.31
C SER A 143 3.87 5.90 3.36
N SER A 144 2.80 6.52 3.88
CA SER A 144 1.45 5.94 3.84
C SER A 144 0.82 5.99 2.45
N GLU A 145 1.31 6.88 1.59
CA GLU A 145 0.87 7.05 0.20
C GLU A 145 1.69 6.14 -0.74
N THR A 146 1.58 4.82 -0.55
CA THR A 146 2.41 3.82 -1.27
C THR A 146 2.37 3.97 -2.78
N TYR A 147 1.19 4.23 -3.36
CA TYR A 147 1.06 4.45 -4.79
C TYR A 147 1.87 5.66 -5.29
N SER A 148 1.91 6.75 -4.52
CA SER A 148 2.66 7.96 -4.87
C SER A 148 4.16 7.71 -4.79
N VAL A 149 4.61 6.95 -3.79
CA VAL A 149 6.01 6.54 -3.62
C VAL A 149 6.46 5.64 -4.78
N ASP A 150 5.70 4.59 -5.07
CA ASP A 150 5.97 3.68 -6.19
C ASP A 150 6.04 4.43 -7.51
N LYS A 151 5.08 5.32 -7.76
CA LYS A 151 5.06 6.14 -8.97
C LYS A 151 6.28 7.03 -9.08
N ALA A 152 6.71 7.68 -8.01
CA ALA A 152 7.91 8.52 -8.02
C ALA A 152 9.17 7.73 -8.39
N MET A 153 9.32 6.51 -7.87
CA MET A 153 10.44 5.63 -8.22
C MET A 153 10.40 5.16 -9.68
N ILE A 154 9.21 4.82 -10.19
CA ILE A 154 9.00 4.41 -11.57
C ILE A 154 9.26 5.57 -12.54
N ASP A 155 8.76 6.76 -12.21
CA ASP A 155 8.94 7.97 -13.00
C ASP A 155 10.42 8.41 -13.01
N GLU A 156 11.17 8.11 -11.96
CA GLU A 156 12.61 8.34 -11.91
C GLU A 156 13.36 7.37 -12.84
N ASP A 157 12.96 6.10 -12.91
CA ASP A 157 13.59 5.11 -13.80
C ASP A 157 13.39 5.44 -15.29
N LYS A 158 12.20 5.87 -15.70
CA LYS A 158 11.84 6.27 -17.08
C LYS A 158 11.94 5.16 -18.13
N THR A 159 12.22 3.91 -17.75
CA THR A 159 12.26 2.77 -18.67
C THR A 159 11.10 1.82 -18.38
N HIS A 160 10.61 1.15 -19.43
CA HIS A 160 9.49 0.22 -19.30
C HIS A 160 9.85 -1.00 -18.43
N ASP A 161 11.06 -1.52 -18.63
CA ASP A 161 11.58 -2.74 -18.01
C ASP A 161 12.45 -2.48 -16.77
N LYS A 162 12.49 -1.24 -16.28
CA LYS A 162 13.31 -0.81 -15.11
C LYS A 162 14.82 -1.02 -15.32
N ALA A 163 15.29 -0.95 -16.58
CA ALA A 163 16.68 -1.23 -16.90
C ALA A 163 17.67 -0.17 -16.39
N ARG A 164 17.22 1.09 -16.15
CA ARG A 164 18.11 2.17 -15.71
C ARG A 164 18.51 2.03 -14.24
N LEU A 165 17.53 1.95 -13.35
CA LEU A 165 17.78 1.84 -11.91
C LEU A 165 17.89 0.39 -11.44
N GLY A 166 17.25 -0.52 -12.16
CA GLY A 166 17.12 -1.93 -11.81
C GLY A 166 15.87 -2.22 -10.98
N ALA A 167 15.15 -3.27 -11.37
CA ALA A 167 13.98 -3.70 -10.60
C ALA A 167 14.33 -4.07 -9.16
N ASN A 168 15.51 -4.63 -8.92
CA ASN A 168 15.99 -5.00 -7.61
C ASN A 168 16.23 -3.79 -6.68
N SER A 169 16.60 -2.63 -7.22
CA SER A 169 16.72 -1.41 -6.40
C SER A 169 15.35 -0.83 -6.05
N ILE A 170 14.40 -0.81 -7.00
CA ILE A 170 13.04 -0.29 -6.79
C ILE A 170 12.26 -1.19 -5.82
N LEU A 171 12.33 -2.51 -5.99
CA LEU A 171 11.63 -3.47 -5.12
C LEU A 171 12.17 -3.53 -3.70
N ALA A 172 13.40 -3.10 -3.46
CA ALA A 172 13.97 -3.09 -2.12
C ALA A 172 13.49 -1.91 -1.27
N VAL A 173 13.14 -0.79 -1.89
CA VAL A 173 12.64 0.44 -1.25
C VAL A 173 11.15 0.36 -0.98
#